data_4aad69570bb5aaeb35a505965bcf2d5c
#
_entry.id   4aad69570bb5aaeb35a505965bcf2d5c
#
_cell.length_a   1.000
_cell.length_b   1.000
_cell.length_c   1.000
_cell.angle_alpha   90.00
_cell.angle_beta   90.00
_cell.angle_gamma   90.00
#
_symmetry.space_group_name_H-M   'P 1'
#
loop_
_entity.id
_entity.type
_entity.pdbx_description
1 polymer ?
#
loop_
_entity_poly.entity_id
_entity_poly.type
_entity_poly.pdbx_seq_one_letter_code
_entity_poly.pdbx_strand_id
1 'polypeptide(L)'
;IRDRDHRWEVLQKDIPLFKIKLNWSLFNFFFICFYQMGLIFLFSLPILSAWQGDTEMTIIDLLIASVMFCLIIIQTIADEQQHKYQTKKYELIKKNKELLGNYKKGFIDTGLWKYSRHPNYTCEQLIWITFYFFSVSATGEFLNWSIVGCLLLVVLFYFSAKFSEGISSKKYPEYIEYQKNTPMFIGF
;
A
#
# COMPACT_ATOMS: atom_id res chain seq x y z
N ILE A 1 -15.81 5.59 -16.87
CA ILE A 1 -14.95 4.39 -16.96
C ILE A 1 -14.74 3.96 -15.53
N ARG A 2 -15.34 2.84 -15.15
CA ARG A 2 -15.14 2.26 -13.81
C ARG A 2 -13.72 1.71 -13.77
N ASP A 3 -12.83 2.35 -13.02
CA ASP A 3 -11.48 1.85 -12.73
C ASP A 3 -11.62 0.60 -11.85
N ARG A 4 -11.76 -0.56 -12.51
CA ARG A 4 -11.66 -1.84 -11.80
C ARG A 4 -10.19 -2.15 -11.63
N ASP A 5 -9.77 -2.37 -10.41
CA ASP A 5 -8.42 -2.86 -10.13
C ASP A 5 -8.19 -4.17 -10.91
N HIS A 6 -7.29 -4.12 -11.91
CA HIS A 6 -7.00 -5.23 -12.82
C HIS A 6 -6.48 -6.49 -12.09
N ARG A 7 -5.98 -6.35 -10.87
CA ARG A 7 -5.50 -7.46 -10.04
C ARG A 7 -6.62 -8.46 -9.74
N TRP A 8 -7.86 -7.99 -9.54
CA TRP A 8 -9.02 -8.83 -9.30
C TRP A 8 -9.41 -9.66 -10.53
N GLU A 9 -9.26 -9.10 -11.72
CA GLU A 9 -9.50 -9.84 -12.97
C GLU A 9 -8.48 -10.95 -13.17
N VAL A 10 -7.19 -10.69 -12.85
CA VAL A 10 -6.13 -11.69 -12.91
C VAL A 10 -6.42 -12.81 -11.91
N LEU A 11 -6.74 -12.46 -10.66
CA LEU A 11 -7.05 -13.44 -9.61
C LEU A 11 -8.22 -14.34 -10.00
N GLN A 12 -9.28 -13.77 -10.58
CA GLN A 12 -10.46 -14.52 -11.00
C GLN A 12 -10.18 -15.44 -12.20
N LYS A 13 -9.27 -15.05 -13.10
CA LYS A 13 -8.91 -15.85 -14.29
C LYS A 13 -7.92 -16.96 -13.96
N ASP A 14 -6.93 -16.66 -13.12
CA ASP A 14 -5.81 -17.58 -12.86
C ASP A 14 -6.16 -18.67 -11.84
N ILE A 15 -7.10 -18.41 -10.93
CA ILE A 15 -7.52 -19.38 -9.92
C ILE A 15 -8.79 -20.11 -10.41
N PRO A 16 -8.72 -21.41 -10.73
CA PRO A 16 -9.87 -22.18 -11.24
C PRO A 16 -11.08 -22.13 -10.29
N LEU A 17 -10.83 -22.12 -8.97
CA LEU A 17 -11.86 -22.06 -7.94
C LEU A 17 -12.72 -20.79 -8.03
N PHE A 18 -12.15 -19.65 -8.47
CA PHE A 18 -12.84 -18.37 -8.59
C PHE A 18 -13.56 -18.17 -9.93
N LYS A 19 -13.40 -19.10 -10.88
CA LYS A 19 -14.23 -19.12 -12.10
C LYS A 19 -15.68 -19.44 -11.81
N ILE A 20 -15.95 -20.12 -10.68
CA ILE A 20 -17.29 -20.38 -10.20
C ILE A 20 -17.82 -19.09 -9.55
N LYS A 21 -18.93 -18.56 -10.08
CA LYS A 21 -19.52 -17.28 -9.64
C LYS A 21 -19.83 -17.25 -8.13
N LEU A 22 -20.29 -18.35 -7.55
CA LEU A 22 -20.58 -18.45 -6.12
C LEU A 22 -19.31 -18.32 -5.30
N ASN A 23 -18.23 -19.02 -5.64
CA ASN A 23 -16.94 -18.95 -4.92
C ASN A 23 -16.33 -17.55 -4.99
N TRP A 24 -16.46 -16.87 -6.14
CA TRP A 24 -16.04 -15.50 -6.28
C TRP A 24 -16.85 -14.55 -5.39
N SER A 25 -18.18 -14.73 -5.31
CA SER A 25 -19.04 -13.94 -4.43
C SER A 25 -18.73 -14.16 -2.94
N LEU A 26 -18.46 -15.41 -2.54
CA LEU A 26 -18.07 -15.74 -1.17
C LEU A 26 -16.69 -15.15 -0.84
N PHE A 27 -15.73 -15.24 -1.77
CA PHE A 27 -14.42 -14.60 -1.60
C PHE A 27 -14.55 -13.09 -1.44
N ASN A 28 -15.34 -12.39 -2.27
CA ASN A 28 -15.59 -10.96 -2.13
C ASN A 28 -16.19 -10.61 -0.78
N PHE A 29 -17.18 -11.39 -0.33
CA PHE A 29 -17.84 -11.13 0.94
C PHE A 29 -16.90 -11.35 2.13
N PHE A 30 -16.21 -12.50 2.20
CA PHE A 30 -15.38 -12.81 3.35
C PHE A 30 -14.02 -12.09 3.32
N PHE A 31 -13.37 -11.98 2.18
CA PHE A 31 -12.05 -11.38 2.08
C PHE A 31 -12.10 -9.87 1.85
N ILE A 32 -12.90 -9.40 0.89
CA ILE A 32 -12.92 -7.97 0.57
C ILE A 32 -13.78 -7.20 1.58
N CYS A 33 -15.00 -7.67 1.87
CA CYS A 33 -15.86 -6.94 2.80
C CYS A 33 -15.47 -7.20 4.27
N PHE A 34 -15.41 -8.47 4.69
CA PHE A 34 -15.24 -8.79 6.11
C PHE A 34 -13.81 -8.63 6.60
N TYR A 35 -12.83 -9.24 5.90
CA TYR A 35 -11.44 -9.19 6.30
C TYR A 35 -10.86 -7.78 6.21
N GLN A 36 -11.09 -7.05 5.09
CA GLN A 36 -10.58 -5.69 4.95
C GLN A 36 -11.22 -4.72 5.93
N MET A 37 -12.53 -4.80 6.15
CA MET A 37 -13.20 -3.95 7.15
C MET A 37 -12.76 -4.30 8.57
N GLY A 38 -12.59 -5.59 8.87
CA GLY A 38 -12.01 -6.04 10.14
C GLY A 38 -10.59 -5.53 10.35
N LEU A 39 -9.76 -5.54 9.31
CA LEU A 39 -8.41 -5.01 9.37
C LEU A 39 -8.38 -3.49 9.59
N ILE A 40 -9.25 -2.72 8.89
CA ILE A 40 -9.40 -1.29 9.11
C ILE A 40 -9.77 -1.00 10.56
N PHE A 41 -10.72 -1.74 11.11
CA PHE A 41 -11.08 -1.65 12.51
C PHE A 41 -9.88 -1.94 13.43
N LEU A 42 -9.14 -3.02 13.18
CA LEU A 42 -8.01 -3.42 14.02
C LEU A 42 -6.86 -2.39 14.04
N PHE A 43 -6.47 -1.83 12.89
CA PHE A 43 -5.38 -0.84 12.90
C PHE A 43 -5.84 0.56 13.35
N SER A 44 -7.15 0.80 13.49
CA SER A 44 -7.67 2.02 14.15
C SER A 44 -7.77 1.90 15.68
N LEU A 45 -7.61 0.70 16.25
CA LEU A 45 -7.71 0.45 17.70
C LEU A 45 -6.69 1.21 18.58
N PRO A 46 -5.51 1.66 18.09
CA PRO A 46 -4.65 2.53 18.89
C PRO A 46 -5.34 3.78 19.43
N ILE A 47 -6.38 4.28 18.75
CA ILE A 47 -7.17 5.42 19.23
C ILE A 47 -7.92 5.08 20.53
N LEU A 48 -8.45 3.86 20.62
CA LEU A 48 -9.14 3.40 21.85
C LEU A 48 -8.16 3.22 23.00
N SER A 49 -6.98 2.67 22.72
CA SER A 49 -5.92 2.55 23.71
C SER A 49 -5.41 3.92 24.18
N ALA A 50 -5.24 4.87 23.26
CA ALA A 50 -4.85 6.23 23.60
C ALA A 50 -5.92 6.96 24.43
N TRP A 51 -7.21 6.75 24.12
CA TRP A 51 -8.31 7.35 24.87
C TRP A 51 -8.41 6.84 26.30
N GLN A 52 -7.99 5.61 26.56
CA GLN A 52 -7.94 5.03 27.91
C GLN A 52 -6.75 5.53 28.74
N GLY A 53 -5.77 6.18 28.09
CA GLY A 53 -4.64 6.80 28.77
C GLY A 53 -5.04 8.12 29.44
N ASP A 54 -4.55 8.34 30.65
CA ASP A 54 -4.85 9.55 31.46
C ASP A 54 -3.79 10.66 31.30
N THR A 55 -3.02 10.64 30.22
CA THR A 55 -1.93 11.61 29.99
C THR A 55 -2.40 12.81 29.16
N GLU A 56 -1.97 14.01 29.57
CA GLU A 56 -2.14 15.21 28.75
C GLU A 56 -1.29 15.13 27.46
N MET A 57 -1.70 15.89 26.44
CA MET A 57 -0.92 16.01 25.19
C MET A 57 0.49 16.53 25.46
N THR A 58 1.47 15.88 24.90
CA THR A 58 2.88 16.18 25.07
C THR A 58 3.54 16.63 23.77
N ILE A 59 4.79 17.10 23.85
CA ILE A 59 5.60 17.40 22.67
C ILE A 59 5.83 16.15 21.81
N ILE A 60 5.78 14.96 22.40
CA ILE A 60 5.92 13.67 21.69
C ILE A 60 4.74 13.48 20.74
N ASP A 61 3.51 13.79 21.18
CA ASP A 61 2.32 13.67 20.33
C ASP A 61 2.39 14.62 19.13
N LEU A 62 2.93 15.84 19.34
CA LEU A 62 3.15 16.79 18.25
C LEU A 62 4.20 16.29 17.26
N LEU A 63 5.26 15.64 17.73
CA LEU A 63 6.27 15.03 16.87
C LEU A 63 5.67 13.87 16.08
N ILE A 64 4.89 12.97 16.71
CA ILE A 64 4.19 11.87 16.05
C ILE A 64 3.27 12.41 14.95
N ALA A 65 2.46 13.42 15.27
CA ALA A 65 1.56 14.06 14.30
C ALA A 65 2.34 14.68 13.12
N SER A 66 3.47 15.33 13.39
CA SER A 66 4.32 15.94 12.36
C SER A 66 4.92 14.88 11.42
N VAL A 67 5.40 13.77 11.97
CA VAL A 67 5.91 12.64 11.17
C VAL A 67 4.80 12.06 10.29
N MET A 68 3.61 11.81 10.85
CA MET A 68 2.45 11.35 10.07
C MET A 68 2.13 12.30 8.91
N PHE A 69 2.09 13.61 9.18
CA PHE A 69 1.81 14.61 8.16
C PHE A 69 2.84 14.59 7.03
N CYS A 70 4.13 14.48 7.36
CA CYS A 70 5.20 14.32 6.37
C CYS A 70 5.03 13.05 5.53
N LEU A 71 4.69 11.93 6.17
CA LEU A 71 4.46 10.65 5.46
C LEU A 71 3.27 10.74 4.50
N ILE A 72 2.17 11.40 4.88
CA ILE A 72 1.01 11.63 4.01
C ILE A 72 1.40 12.46 2.78
N ILE A 73 2.23 13.50 2.96
CA ILE A 73 2.73 14.30 1.84
C ILE A 73 3.58 13.44 0.89
N ILE A 74 4.53 12.66 1.43
CA ILE A 74 5.40 11.80 0.63
C ILE A 74 4.57 10.74 -0.13
N GLN A 75 3.58 10.13 0.52
CA GLN A 75 2.65 9.20 -0.10
C GLN A 75 1.88 9.84 -1.26
N THR A 76 1.33 11.03 -1.03
CA THR A 76 0.62 11.80 -2.05
C THR A 76 1.51 12.09 -3.27
N ILE A 77 2.78 12.45 -3.04
CA ILE A 77 3.75 12.68 -4.12
C ILE A 77 4.02 11.37 -4.89
N ALA A 78 4.17 10.25 -4.19
CA ALA A 78 4.40 8.94 -4.82
C ALA A 78 3.22 8.52 -5.71
N ASP A 79 1.99 8.68 -5.22
CA ASP A 79 0.77 8.36 -5.96
C ASP A 79 0.57 9.29 -7.16
N GLU A 80 0.88 10.59 -7.00
CA GLU A 80 0.81 11.56 -8.10
C GLU A 80 1.84 11.26 -9.19
N GLN A 81 3.06 10.84 -8.83
CA GLN A 81 4.05 10.38 -9.80
C GLN A 81 3.56 9.16 -10.59
N GLN A 82 2.99 8.18 -9.90
CA GLN A 82 2.40 6.99 -10.52
C GLN A 82 1.22 7.35 -11.43
N HIS A 83 0.33 8.20 -10.94
CA HIS A 83 -0.84 8.65 -11.70
C HIS A 83 -0.45 9.37 -12.99
N LYS A 84 0.45 10.34 -12.90
CA LYS A 84 0.98 11.08 -14.08
C LYS A 84 1.62 10.16 -15.10
N TYR A 85 2.45 9.22 -14.61
CA TYR A 85 3.08 8.23 -15.46
C TYR A 85 2.06 7.37 -16.21
N GLN A 86 1.10 6.79 -15.49
CA GLN A 86 0.08 5.94 -16.11
C GLN A 86 -0.83 6.71 -17.08
N THR A 87 -1.29 7.88 -16.67
CA THR A 87 -2.12 8.76 -17.53
C THR A 87 -1.43 9.05 -18.84
N LYS A 88 -0.15 9.49 -18.78
CA LYS A 88 0.62 9.80 -19.98
C LYS A 88 0.87 8.57 -20.85
N LYS A 89 1.20 7.44 -20.25
CA LYS A 89 1.39 6.17 -20.97
C LYS A 89 0.12 5.78 -21.73
N TYR A 90 -1.04 5.83 -21.07
CA TYR A 90 -2.32 5.47 -21.73
C TYR A 90 -2.76 6.49 -22.79
N GLU A 91 -2.45 7.78 -22.62
CA GLU A 91 -2.67 8.78 -23.68
C GLU A 91 -1.85 8.47 -24.94
N LEU A 92 -0.57 8.08 -24.77
CA LEU A 92 0.29 7.72 -25.91
C LEU A 92 -0.24 6.48 -26.64
N ILE A 93 -0.63 5.45 -25.88
CA ILE A 93 -1.24 4.23 -26.44
C ILE A 93 -2.52 4.57 -27.19
N LYS A 94 -3.41 5.38 -26.62
CA LYS A 94 -4.69 5.78 -27.26
C LYS A 94 -4.49 6.56 -28.55
N LYS A 95 -3.39 7.32 -28.64
CA LYS A 95 -3.02 8.09 -29.83
C LYS A 95 -2.20 7.28 -30.85
N ASN A 96 -2.04 5.97 -30.65
CA ASN A 96 -1.19 5.08 -31.46
C ASN A 96 0.25 5.61 -31.62
N LYS A 97 0.77 6.33 -30.61
CA LYS A 97 2.15 6.82 -30.60
C LYS A 97 3.07 5.76 -30.03
N GLU A 98 4.28 5.67 -30.59
CA GLU A 98 5.31 4.78 -30.06
C GLU A 98 5.69 5.18 -28.64
N LEU A 99 5.79 4.18 -27.77
CA LEU A 99 6.26 4.37 -26.39
C LEU A 99 7.78 4.44 -26.38
N LEU A 100 8.32 5.61 -26.01
CA LEU A 100 9.76 5.87 -25.96
C LEU A 100 10.24 6.07 -24.52
N GLY A 101 11.53 5.82 -24.27
CA GLY A 101 12.17 6.02 -22.98
C GLY A 101 11.48 5.24 -21.85
N ASN A 102 11.20 5.91 -20.73
CA ASN A 102 10.60 5.27 -19.54
C ASN A 102 9.22 4.65 -19.79
N TYR A 103 8.44 5.17 -20.78
CA TYR A 103 7.14 4.60 -21.10
C TYR A 103 7.23 3.25 -21.83
N LYS A 104 8.36 2.98 -22.53
CA LYS A 104 8.62 1.70 -23.20
C LYS A 104 8.77 0.57 -22.18
N LYS A 105 9.40 0.84 -21.04
CA LYS A 105 9.54 -0.14 -19.93
C LYS A 105 8.19 -0.61 -19.39
N GLY A 106 7.16 0.27 -19.43
CA GLY A 106 5.80 -0.05 -19.02
C GLY A 106 5.52 0.14 -17.53
N PHE A 107 6.51 0.46 -16.70
CA PHE A 107 6.41 0.77 -15.28
C PHE A 107 7.26 2.00 -14.95
N ILE A 108 6.95 2.65 -13.82
CA ILE A 108 7.70 3.81 -13.32
C ILE A 108 8.89 3.33 -12.49
N ASP A 109 10.07 3.93 -12.71
CA ASP A 109 11.32 3.69 -12.00
C ASP A 109 12.07 5.01 -11.68
N THR A 110 11.34 6.13 -11.68
CA THR A 110 11.89 7.49 -11.48
C THR A 110 11.24 8.18 -10.27
N GLY A 111 11.84 9.27 -9.81
CA GLY A 111 11.34 9.99 -8.64
C GLY A 111 11.47 9.15 -7.37
N LEU A 112 10.42 9.07 -6.56
CA LEU A 112 10.40 8.23 -5.35
C LEU A 112 10.49 6.74 -5.67
N TRP A 113 10.01 6.33 -6.85
CA TRP A 113 10.04 4.95 -7.33
C TRP A 113 11.44 4.45 -7.69
N LYS A 114 12.43 5.34 -7.75
CA LYS A 114 13.85 4.96 -7.86
C LYS A 114 14.40 4.38 -6.55
N TYR A 115 13.88 4.82 -5.41
CA TYR A 115 14.38 4.44 -4.08
C TYR A 115 13.60 3.28 -3.45
N SER A 116 12.38 3.07 -3.87
CA SER A 116 11.52 1.97 -3.45
C SER A 116 10.59 1.58 -4.60
N ARG A 117 10.31 0.28 -4.74
CA ARG A 117 9.35 -0.21 -5.74
C ARG A 117 7.90 0.07 -5.36
N HIS A 118 7.65 0.31 -4.06
CA HIS A 118 6.33 0.66 -3.51
C HIS A 118 6.45 1.78 -2.47
N PRO A 119 6.84 3.01 -2.88
CA PRO A 119 7.04 4.11 -1.92
C PRO A 119 5.73 4.52 -1.24
N ASN A 120 4.59 4.45 -1.94
CA ASN A 120 3.27 4.69 -1.37
C ASN A 120 2.89 3.64 -0.31
N TYR A 121 3.17 2.35 -0.56
CA TYR A 121 2.91 1.30 0.44
C TYR A 121 3.83 1.43 1.65
N THR A 122 5.08 1.86 1.46
CA THR A 122 5.99 2.17 2.57
C THR A 122 5.41 3.26 3.44
N CYS A 123 4.97 4.37 2.84
CA CYS A 123 4.38 5.47 3.59
C CYS A 123 3.10 5.05 4.32
N GLU A 124 2.21 4.30 3.67
CA GLU A 124 0.98 3.80 4.28
C GLU A 124 1.26 2.97 5.53
N GLN A 125 2.20 2.01 5.44
CA GLN A 125 2.59 1.21 6.59
C GLN A 125 3.18 2.08 7.73
N LEU A 126 4.06 3.02 7.38
CA LEU A 126 4.68 3.91 8.35
C LEU A 126 3.67 4.87 8.99
N ILE A 127 2.65 5.34 8.28
CA ILE A 127 1.56 6.16 8.82
C ILE A 127 0.85 5.41 9.95
N TRP A 128 0.47 4.16 9.72
CA TRP A 128 -0.25 3.37 10.73
C TRP A 128 0.64 2.91 11.88
N ILE A 129 1.91 2.63 11.63
CA ILE A 129 2.91 2.39 12.69
C ILE A 129 3.08 3.67 13.52
N THR A 130 3.20 4.84 12.88
CA THR A 130 3.31 6.13 13.59
C THR A 130 2.04 6.42 14.38
N PHE A 131 0.87 6.11 13.83
CA PHE A 131 -0.41 6.24 14.54
C PHE A 131 -0.48 5.37 15.80
N TYR A 132 0.09 4.16 15.76
CA TYR A 132 0.21 3.31 16.95
C TYR A 132 0.99 3.99 18.07
N PHE A 133 1.99 4.82 17.76
CA PHE A 133 2.77 5.51 18.78
C PHE A 133 1.97 6.53 19.60
N PHE A 134 0.80 6.99 19.15
CA PHE A 134 -0.10 7.76 20.02
C PHE A 134 -0.60 6.91 21.19
N SER A 135 -0.87 5.64 21.00
CA SER A 135 -1.25 4.76 22.10
C SER A 135 -0.10 4.52 23.07
N VAL A 136 1.13 4.42 22.55
CA VAL A 136 2.35 4.31 23.38
C VAL A 136 2.57 5.58 24.20
N SER A 137 2.42 6.76 23.58
CA SER A 137 2.54 8.06 24.27
C SER A 137 1.53 8.21 25.39
N ALA A 138 0.29 7.79 25.15
CA ALA A 138 -0.80 7.96 26.11
C ALA A 138 -0.78 6.93 27.26
N THR A 139 -0.28 5.71 27.01
CA THR A 139 -0.30 4.64 28.03
C THR A 139 1.05 4.41 28.69
N GLY A 140 2.15 4.88 28.07
CA GLY A 140 3.53 4.54 28.48
C GLY A 140 3.94 3.09 28.17
N GLU A 141 3.06 2.28 27.59
CA GLU A 141 3.32 0.89 27.23
C GLU A 141 3.79 0.78 25.79
N PHE A 142 5.08 0.45 25.59
CA PHE A 142 5.65 0.29 24.24
C PHE A 142 5.01 -0.84 23.44
N LEU A 143 4.62 -1.95 24.10
CA LEU A 143 3.90 -3.05 23.50
C LEU A 143 2.54 -3.19 24.19
N ASN A 144 1.51 -2.76 23.52
CA ASN A 144 0.13 -2.95 23.93
C ASN A 144 -0.67 -3.70 22.85
N TRP A 145 -1.83 -4.22 23.22
CA TRP A 145 -2.65 -5.07 22.37
C TRP A 145 -3.06 -4.45 21.01
N SER A 146 -3.10 -3.14 20.93
CA SER A 146 -3.53 -2.44 19.71
C SER A 146 -2.52 -2.50 18.56
N ILE A 147 -1.27 -2.98 18.80
CA ILE A 147 -0.25 -3.19 17.76
C ILE A 147 -0.67 -4.25 16.73
N VAL A 148 -1.56 -5.17 17.10
CA VAL A 148 -1.95 -6.31 16.24
C VAL A 148 -2.46 -5.85 14.87
N GLY A 149 -3.26 -4.79 14.83
CA GLY A 149 -3.77 -4.24 13.57
C GLY A 149 -2.65 -3.75 12.65
N CYS A 150 -1.67 -3.04 13.20
CA CYS A 150 -0.51 -2.54 12.44
C CYS A 150 0.33 -3.69 11.88
N LEU A 151 0.58 -4.74 12.66
CA LEU A 151 1.33 -5.91 12.20
C LEU A 151 0.61 -6.65 11.07
N LEU A 152 -0.70 -6.85 11.21
CA LEU A 152 -1.51 -7.47 10.15
C LEU A 152 -1.53 -6.63 8.87
N LEU A 153 -1.54 -5.31 9.00
CA LEU A 153 -1.46 -4.40 7.86
C LEU A 153 -0.12 -4.54 7.11
N VAL A 154 1.01 -4.57 7.83
CA VAL A 154 2.34 -4.77 7.24
C VAL A 154 2.39 -6.09 6.46
N VAL A 155 1.87 -7.17 7.05
CA VAL A 155 1.79 -8.48 6.39
C VAL A 155 0.93 -8.42 5.13
N LEU A 156 -0.22 -7.75 5.19
CA LEU A 156 -1.09 -7.57 4.02
C LEU A 156 -0.37 -6.83 2.89
N PHE A 157 0.30 -5.72 3.19
CA PHE A 157 1.03 -4.93 2.19
C PHE A 157 2.18 -5.71 1.56
N TYR A 158 2.88 -6.52 2.35
CA TYR A 158 3.95 -7.38 1.84
C TYR A 158 3.42 -8.37 0.80
N PHE A 159 2.34 -9.09 1.10
CA PHE A 159 1.76 -10.04 0.15
C PHE A 159 1.10 -9.35 -1.05
N SER A 160 0.47 -8.19 -0.84
CA SER A 160 -0.11 -7.38 -1.91
C SER A 160 0.95 -6.88 -2.89
N ALA A 161 2.09 -6.40 -2.37
CA ALA A 161 3.24 -5.99 -3.18
C ALA A 161 3.80 -7.17 -3.98
N LYS A 162 4.08 -8.31 -3.32
CA LYS A 162 4.55 -9.52 -4.00
C LYS A 162 3.61 -9.98 -5.12
N PHE A 163 2.31 -9.96 -4.87
CA PHE A 163 1.32 -10.32 -5.88
C PHE A 163 1.35 -9.37 -7.07
N SER A 164 1.37 -8.06 -6.82
CA SER A 164 1.46 -7.03 -7.85
C SER A 164 2.75 -7.11 -8.67
N GLU A 165 3.88 -7.37 -8.00
CA GLU A 165 5.18 -7.58 -8.67
C GLU A 165 5.21 -8.84 -9.52
N GLY A 166 4.55 -9.91 -9.09
CA GLY A 166 4.40 -11.13 -9.88
C GLY A 166 3.66 -10.91 -11.20
N ILE A 167 2.67 -10.00 -11.21
CA ILE A 167 1.98 -9.59 -12.45
C ILE A 167 2.90 -8.73 -13.30
N SER A 168 3.61 -7.78 -12.70
CA SER A 168 4.49 -6.84 -13.39
C SER A 168 5.68 -7.53 -14.05
N SER A 169 6.33 -8.46 -13.37
CA SER A 169 7.48 -9.21 -13.90
C SER A 169 7.11 -10.15 -15.05
N LYS A 170 5.89 -10.72 -15.03
CA LYS A 170 5.37 -11.50 -16.18
C LYS A 170 5.10 -10.61 -17.40
N LYS A 171 4.68 -9.37 -17.17
CA LYS A 171 4.28 -8.44 -18.23
C LYS A 171 5.45 -7.62 -18.80
N TYR A 172 6.44 -7.30 -17.97
CA TYR A 172 7.55 -6.42 -18.29
C TYR A 172 8.88 -7.09 -17.94
N PRO A 173 9.65 -7.63 -18.91
CA PRO A 173 10.92 -8.33 -18.64
C PRO A 173 11.94 -7.49 -17.88
N GLU A 174 12.03 -6.18 -18.17
CA GLU A 174 12.96 -5.24 -17.51
C GLU A 174 12.60 -5.01 -16.02
N TYR A 175 11.40 -5.41 -15.58
CA TYR A 175 10.98 -5.29 -14.19
C TYR A 175 11.81 -6.18 -13.25
N ILE A 176 12.33 -7.31 -13.75
CA ILE A 176 13.19 -8.22 -12.99
C ILE A 176 14.51 -7.53 -12.59
N GLU A 177 15.08 -6.72 -13.49
CA GLU A 177 16.28 -5.94 -13.20
C GLU A 177 15.99 -4.83 -12.19
N TYR A 178 14.86 -4.16 -12.33
CA TYR A 178 14.39 -3.17 -11.35
C TYR A 178 14.22 -3.79 -9.95
N GLN A 179 13.69 -5.01 -9.84
CA GLN A 179 13.58 -5.73 -8.58
C GLN A 179 14.93 -6.02 -7.92
N LYS A 180 15.98 -6.27 -8.71
CA LYS A 180 17.33 -6.53 -8.19
C LYS A 180 18.01 -5.26 -7.65
N ASN A 181 17.74 -4.13 -8.27
CA ASN A 181 18.45 -2.87 -8.02
C ASN A 181 17.72 -1.93 -7.06
N THR A 182 16.44 -2.16 -6.80
CA THR A 182 15.61 -1.29 -5.96
C THR A 182 14.87 -2.12 -4.93
N PRO A 183 14.92 -1.77 -3.63
CA PRO A 183 14.22 -2.50 -2.58
C PRO A 183 12.70 -2.39 -2.74
N MET A 184 11.97 -3.39 -2.21
CA MET A 184 10.51 -3.40 -2.24
C MET A 184 9.94 -2.25 -1.43
N PHE A 185 10.42 -2.08 -0.20
CA PHE A 185 10.07 -0.99 0.71
C PHE A 185 11.34 -0.26 1.15
N ILE A 186 11.21 0.99 1.61
CA ILE A 186 12.34 1.73 2.17
C ILE A 186 12.71 1.09 3.51
N GLY A 187 13.96 0.62 3.64
CA GLY A 187 14.48 0.01 4.85
C GLY A 187 14.38 -1.51 4.94
N PHE A 188 13.83 -2.18 3.90
CA PHE A 188 13.71 -3.64 3.83
C PHE A 188 14.11 -4.19 2.47
#